data_608ce563e13ed94a9c00152d2339666c
#
_entry.id   608ce563e13ed94a9c00152d2339666c
#
_cell.length_a   1.000
_cell.length_b   1.000
_cell.length_c   1.000
_cell.angle_alpha   90.00
_cell.angle_beta   90.00
_cell.angle_gamma   90.00
#
_symmetry.space_group_name_H-M   'P 1'
#
loop_
_entity.id
_entity.type
_entity.pdbx_description
1 polymer ?
#
loop_
_entity_poly.entity_id
_entity_poly.type
_entity_poly.pdbx_seq_one_letter_code
_entity_poly.pdbx_strand_id
1 'polypeptide(L)'
;MKAILIASFVLALSLGAGSAQADSQKLRIISWADYVPADLIAAFKKETGIDVELTLSNNEEMLSKLRATGGAGYDLAQPSQDRILAAQREFGIYKPLDLTKVKLEQFQPEFLSIVRKNTTLDGKVYGLPYLWGTDGLVVNSKRAKIADYPDLCRPDLKGKTAVRLKRPTLMAFAFAAGKDPFALYGDPKAYGELMDQIGAKLIACKANFKFFYDNKDQLLNGMRSGEVVAAMMWDTGGWTLNRENPDIQFIVPRSGALGWLDTYALPARGRHDTAAYAWINFTMRPENAARIVKSVGSFSAAVNTAPLVDPRLKAQFAAAFPNNDLRAIHWYPAIPPGLEEIEGRVLDRVKAAD
;
A
#
# COMPACT_ATOMS: atom_id res chain seq x y z
N MET A 1 -81.70 -41.24 12.16
CA MET A 1 -81.24 -39.83 12.05
C MET A 1 -79.74 -39.84 12.37
N LYS A 2 -78.89 -39.74 11.38
CA LYS A 2 -77.44 -39.75 11.55
C LYS A 2 -76.93 -38.30 11.36
N ALA A 3 -76.30 -37.73 12.36
CA ALA A 3 -75.62 -36.41 12.28
C ALA A 3 -74.22 -36.62 11.76
N ILE A 4 -73.85 -35.90 10.68
CA ILE A 4 -72.52 -35.83 10.10
C ILE A 4 -71.83 -34.64 10.66
N LEU A 5 -70.72 -34.85 11.42
CA LEU A 5 -69.75 -33.78 11.82
C LEU A 5 -68.74 -33.54 10.67
N ILE A 6 -68.74 -32.32 10.18
CA ILE A 6 -67.72 -31.83 9.25
C ILE A 6 -66.60 -31.13 10.06
N ALA A 7 -65.41 -31.77 10.10
CA ALA A 7 -64.23 -31.19 10.71
C ALA A 7 -63.50 -30.31 9.66
N SER A 8 -63.48 -29.00 9.86
CA SER A 8 -62.71 -28.05 9.04
C SER A 8 -61.24 -28.06 9.46
N PHE A 9 -60.39 -28.51 8.55
CA PHE A 9 -58.91 -28.51 8.70
C PHE A 9 -58.40 -27.14 8.23
N VAL A 10 -57.99 -26.28 9.15
CA VAL A 10 -57.33 -25.02 8.84
C VAL A 10 -55.84 -25.29 8.67
N LEU A 11 -55.34 -25.28 7.43
CA LEU A 11 -53.91 -25.42 7.09
C LEU A 11 -53.27 -24.05 7.28
N ALA A 12 -52.49 -23.87 8.36
CA ALA A 12 -51.65 -22.68 8.58
C ALA A 12 -50.41 -22.77 7.70
N LEU A 13 -50.36 -21.99 6.60
CA LEU A 13 -49.15 -21.72 5.86
C LEU A 13 -48.24 -20.78 6.66
N SER A 14 -47.29 -21.31 7.39
CA SER A 14 -46.16 -20.53 7.91
C SER A 14 -45.18 -20.22 6.77
N LEU A 15 -45.28 -19.03 6.19
CA LEU A 15 -44.28 -18.49 5.29
C LEU A 15 -42.96 -18.32 6.05
N GLY A 16 -42.02 -19.18 5.71
CA GLY A 16 -40.61 -19.05 6.11
C GLY A 16 -39.97 -17.84 5.45
N ALA A 17 -40.09 -16.67 6.06
CA ALA A 17 -39.27 -15.50 5.75
C ALA A 17 -38.00 -15.51 6.63
N GLY A 18 -36.99 -16.23 6.20
CA GLY A 18 -35.78 -16.27 7.02
C GLY A 18 -34.62 -16.97 6.34
N SER A 19 -33.90 -16.29 5.47
CA SER A 19 -32.48 -16.57 5.19
C SER A 19 -31.81 -15.64 4.18
N ALA A 20 -32.46 -14.58 3.69
CA ALA A 20 -31.80 -13.63 2.76
C ALA A 20 -31.04 -12.50 3.47
N GLN A 21 -31.16 -12.36 4.79
CA GLN A 21 -30.61 -11.25 5.58
C GLN A 21 -29.21 -11.50 6.16
N ALA A 22 -28.74 -12.76 6.19
CA ALA A 22 -27.46 -13.09 6.82
C ALA A 22 -26.23 -12.75 5.96
N ASP A 23 -26.38 -12.60 4.65
CA ASP A 23 -25.25 -12.36 3.74
C ASP A 23 -24.92 -10.87 3.53
N SER A 24 -25.83 -9.95 3.88
CA SER A 24 -25.64 -8.50 3.77
C SER A 24 -24.82 -7.88 4.92
N GLN A 25 -24.48 -8.66 5.94
CA GLN A 25 -23.83 -8.19 7.17
C GLN A 25 -22.31 -8.49 7.24
N LYS A 26 -21.69 -8.87 6.15
CA LYS A 26 -20.25 -9.18 6.12
C LYS A 26 -19.51 -8.33 5.10
N LEU A 27 -18.27 -7.98 5.44
CA LEU A 27 -17.29 -7.34 4.55
C LEU A 27 -15.94 -8.05 4.67
N ARG A 28 -15.49 -8.69 3.60
CA ARG A 28 -14.19 -9.37 3.55
C ARG A 28 -13.16 -8.46 2.92
N ILE A 29 -12.18 -8.05 3.71
CA ILE A 29 -11.10 -7.14 3.28
C ILE A 29 -9.80 -7.92 3.17
N ILE A 30 -9.08 -7.76 2.05
CA ILE A 30 -7.68 -8.15 1.92
C ILE A 30 -6.80 -6.90 1.93
N SER A 31 -5.86 -6.81 2.89
CA SER A 31 -5.16 -5.58 3.21
C SER A 31 -3.77 -5.81 3.80
N TRP A 32 -3.03 -4.75 3.95
CA TRP A 32 -1.76 -4.69 4.65
C TRP A 32 -1.94 -4.74 6.18
N ALA A 33 -0.88 -5.12 6.88
CA ALA A 33 -0.85 -5.00 8.33
C ALA A 33 -1.09 -3.54 8.78
N ASP A 34 -1.78 -3.37 9.90
CA ASP A 34 -2.08 -2.09 10.54
C ASP A 34 -3.04 -1.14 9.78
N TYR A 35 -3.42 -1.45 8.52
CA TYR A 35 -4.32 -0.62 7.70
C TYR A 35 -5.78 -0.64 8.16
N VAL A 36 -6.18 -1.69 8.85
CA VAL A 36 -7.56 -1.90 9.34
C VAL A 36 -7.51 -2.14 10.85
N PRO A 37 -7.42 -1.08 11.67
CA PRO A 37 -7.33 -1.21 13.13
C PRO A 37 -8.57 -1.87 13.74
N ALA A 38 -8.37 -2.73 14.74
CA ALA A 38 -9.45 -3.48 15.39
C ALA A 38 -10.52 -2.58 16.04
N ASP A 39 -10.13 -1.42 16.57
CA ASP A 39 -11.04 -0.45 17.15
C ASP A 39 -11.93 0.24 16.07
N LEU A 40 -11.43 0.38 14.83
CA LEU A 40 -12.26 0.85 13.70
C LEU A 40 -13.22 -0.23 13.21
N ILE A 41 -12.80 -1.49 13.19
CA ILE A 41 -13.71 -2.61 12.91
C ILE A 41 -14.87 -2.60 13.90
N ALA A 42 -14.57 -2.47 15.19
CA ALA A 42 -15.61 -2.43 16.24
C ALA A 42 -16.54 -1.22 16.10
N ALA A 43 -15.99 -0.03 15.76
CA ALA A 43 -16.76 1.18 15.54
C ALA A 43 -17.67 1.06 14.30
N PHE A 44 -17.15 0.51 13.21
CA PHE A 44 -17.93 0.27 11.98
C PHE A 44 -19.08 -0.71 12.21
N LYS A 45 -18.80 -1.83 12.89
CA LYS A 45 -19.84 -2.80 13.27
C LYS A 45 -20.92 -2.17 14.15
N LYS A 46 -20.52 -1.35 15.14
CA LYS A 46 -21.48 -0.64 16.00
C LYS A 46 -22.37 0.32 15.22
N GLU A 47 -21.82 0.99 14.20
CA GLU A 47 -22.58 1.98 13.41
C GLU A 47 -23.47 1.32 12.35
N THR A 48 -22.99 0.24 11.70
CA THR A 48 -23.62 -0.32 10.50
C THR A 48 -24.23 -1.70 10.68
N GLY A 49 -23.87 -2.41 11.76
CA GLY A 49 -24.19 -3.82 11.94
C GLY A 49 -23.36 -4.79 11.09
N ILE A 50 -22.42 -4.30 10.29
CA ILE A 50 -21.62 -5.10 9.35
C ILE A 50 -20.37 -5.65 10.05
N ASP A 51 -20.17 -6.96 9.96
CA ASP A 51 -18.96 -7.64 10.42
C ASP A 51 -17.84 -7.53 9.37
N VAL A 52 -16.62 -7.21 9.82
CA VAL A 52 -15.43 -7.14 8.96
C VAL A 52 -14.55 -8.35 9.21
N GLU A 53 -14.27 -9.10 8.14
CA GLU A 53 -13.29 -10.19 8.11
C GLU A 53 -12.03 -9.70 7.39
N LEU A 54 -10.90 -9.68 8.09
CA LEU A 54 -9.63 -9.16 7.58
C LEU A 54 -8.67 -10.29 7.22
N THR A 55 -8.12 -10.24 6.00
CA THR A 55 -7.00 -11.07 5.56
C THR A 55 -5.78 -10.18 5.37
N LEU A 56 -4.70 -10.44 6.09
CA LEU A 56 -3.43 -9.74 5.93
C LEU A 56 -2.69 -10.25 4.70
N SER A 57 -2.06 -9.33 3.96
CA SER A 57 -1.40 -9.63 2.69
C SER A 57 -0.38 -8.53 2.33
N ASN A 58 0.30 -8.72 1.20
CA ASN A 58 1.10 -7.73 0.49
C ASN A 58 0.66 -7.69 -0.98
N ASN A 59 1.24 -6.82 -1.83
CA ASN A 59 0.82 -6.68 -3.23
C ASN A 59 0.90 -8.01 -3.99
N GLU A 60 2.02 -8.71 -3.91
CA GLU A 60 2.27 -9.93 -4.67
C GLU A 60 1.30 -11.05 -4.27
N GLU A 61 1.10 -11.25 -2.96
CA GLU A 61 0.15 -12.23 -2.46
C GLU A 61 -1.31 -11.86 -2.74
N MET A 62 -1.65 -10.56 -2.61
CA MET A 62 -3.00 -10.05 -2.87
C MET A 62 -3.38 -10.33 -4.34
N LEU A 63 -2.50 -9.95 -5.28
CA LEU A 63 -2.71 -10.22 -6.69
C LEU A 63 -2.79 -11.71 -6.98
N SER A 64 -1.90 -12.53 -6.40
CA SER A 64 -1.91 -13.98 -6.56
C SER A 64 -3.23 -14.60 -6.09
N LYS A 65 -3.72 -14.21 -4.90
CA LYS A 65 -5.00 -14.70 -4.34
C LYS A 65 -6.19 -14.27 -5.18
N LEU A 66 -6.25 -13.01 -5.60
CA LEU A 66 -7.33 -12.50 -6.45
C LEU A 66 -7.32 -13.16 -7.84
N ARG A 67 -6.14 -13.36 -8.44
CA ARG A 67 -5.98 -14.06 -9.70
C ARG A 67 -6.45 -15.50 -9.61
N ALA A 68 -6.02 -16.26 -8.60
CA ALA A 68 -6.39 -17.66 -8.40
C ALA A 68 -7.91 -17.86 -8.27
N THR A 69 -8.64 -16.88 -7.76
CA THR A 69 -10.09 -16.95 -7.53
C THR A 69 -10.91 -16.16 -8.55
N GLY A 70 -10.26 -15.47 -9.51
CA GLY A 70 -10.93 -14.54 -10.43
C GLY A 70 -11.60 -13.38 -9.68
N GLY A 71 -11.03 -12.94 -8.56
CA GLY A 71 -11.57 -11.88 -7.71
C GLY A 71 -12.68 -12.32 -6.77
N ALA A 72 -12.84 -13.63 -6.50
CA ALA A 72 -13.78 -14.12 -5.50
C ALA A 72 -13.15 -14.20 -4.10
N GLY A 73 -13.99 -14.29 -3.06
CA GLY A 73 -13.57 -14.47 -1.68
C GLY A 73 -13.33 -13.19 -0.89
N TYR A 74 -13.21 -12.06 -1.57
CA TYR A 74 -13.04 -10.72 -0.98
C TYR A 74 -14.03 -9.73 -1.58
N ASP A 75 -14.38 -8.71 -0.81
CA ASP A 75 -15.31 -7.64 -1.19
C ASP A 75 -14.59 -6.30 -1.37
N LEU A 76 -13.45 -6.14 -0.68
CA LEU A 76 -12.57 -4.98 -0.79
C LEU A 76 -11.11 -5.43 -0.76
N ALA A 77 -10.30 -4.85 -1.64
CA ALA A 77 -8.86 -5.05 -1.69
C ALA A 77 -8.14 -3.70 -1.57
N GLN A 78 -6.93 -3.70 -1.01
CA GLN A 78 -6.15 -2.48 -0.80
C GLN A 78 -4.75 -2.59 -1.45
N PRO A 79 -4.67 -2.77 -2.79
CA PRO A 79 -3.41 -2.80 -3.51
C PRO A 79 -2.82 -1.40 -3.70
N SER A 80 -1.53 -1.32 -4.00
CA SER A 80 -0.92 -0.09 -4.49
C SER A 80 -1.43 0.25 -5.88
N GLN A 81 -1.60 1.54 -6.18
CA GLN A 81 -2.22 2.04 -7.41
C GLN A 81 -1.53 1.53 -8.69
N ASP A 82 -0.22 1.40 -8.65
CA ASP A 82 0.62 0.98 -9.78
C ASP A 82 0.38 -0.48 -10.20
N ARG A 83 -0.25 -1.29 -9.33
CA ARG A 83 -0.53 -2.72 -9.56
C ARG A 83 -1.89 -2.99 -10.18
N ILE A 84 -2.80 -2.02 -10.23
CA ILE A 84 -4.20 -2.25 -10.61
C ILE A 84 -4.35 -2.49 -12.11
N LEU A 85 -3.80 -1.61 -12.96
CA LEU A 85 -4.10 -1.65 -14.40
C LEU A 85 -3.56 -2.88 -15.10
N ALA A 86 -2.32 -3.30 -14.81
CA ALA A 86 -1.75 -4.51 -15.41
C ALA A 86 -2.59 -5.74 -15.03
N ALA A 87 -2.87 -5.90 -13.73
CA ALA A 87 -3.67 -7.01 -13.23
C ALA A 87 -5.11 -7.00 -13.78
N GLN A 88 -5.71 -5.82 -13.96
CA GLN A 88 -7.04 -5.71 -14.53
C GLN A 88 -7.06 -6.07 -16.03
N ARG A 89 -6.08 -5.61 -16.81
CA ARG A 89 -5.99 -5.92 -18.24
C ARG A 89 -5.77 -7.40 -18.50
N GLU A 90 -4.92 -8.02 -17.70
CA GLU A 90 -4.51 -9.42 -17.91
C GLU A 90 -5.51 -10.41 -17.31
N PHE A 91 -6.05 -10.12 -16.11
CA PHE A 91 -6.83 -11.11 -15.36
C PHE A 91 -8.27 -10.71 -15.07
N GLY A 92 -8.67 -9.45 -15.29
CA GLY A 92 -10.02 -8.99 -15.02
C GLY A 92 -10.47 -9.16 -13.55
N ILE A 93 -9.54 -9.01 -12.60
CA ILE A 93 -9.75 -9.36 -11.19
C ILE A 93 -10.43 -8.26 -10.36
N TYR A 94 -10.66 -7.10 -10.95
CA TYR A 94 -11.38 -5.98 -10.31
C TYR A 94 -12.64 -5.63 -11.08
N LYS A 95 -13.60 -4.99 -10.42
CA LYS A 95 -14.77 -4.38 -11.06
C LYS A 95 -14.66 -2.85 -11.02
N PRO A 96 -15.29 -2.15 -11.97
CA PRO A 96 -15.32 -0.69 -11.96
C PRO A 96 -16.02 -0.16 -10.70
N LEU A 97 -15.53 0.96 -10.19
CA LEU A 97 -16.13 1.65 -9.05
C LEU A 97 -17.35 2.48 -9.49
N ASP A 98 -18.44 2.38 -8.74
CA ASP A 98 -19.57 3.28 -8.85
C ASP A 98 -19.31 4.52 -7.97
N LEU A 99 -18.81 5.57 -8.60
CA LEU A 99 -18.43 6.80 -7.90
C LEU A 99 -19.62 7.56 -7.30
N THR A 100 -20.86 7.23 -7.68
CA THR A 100 -22.07 7.83 -7.08
C THR A 100 -22.31 7.36 -5.65
N LYS A 101 -21.70 6.22 -5.26
CA LYS A 101 -21.77 5.65 -3.91
C LYS A 101 -20.66 6.14 -2.99
N VAL A 102 -19.74 6.96 -3.51
CA VAL A 102 -18.55 7.44 -2.81
C VAL A 102 -18.69 8.92 -2.50
N LYS A 103 -18.40 9.30 -1.28
CA LYS A 103 -18.32 10.70 -0.84
C LYS A 103 -16.97 11.29 -1.29
N LEU A 104 -16.88 11.66 -2.57
CA LEU A 104 -15.63 12.13 -3.20
C LEU A 104 -15.07 13.38 -2.52
N GLU A 105 -15.92 14.20 -1.89
CA GLU A 105 -15.53 15.37 -1.10
C GLU A 105 -14.69 15.04 0.15
N GLN A 106 -14.67 13.77 0.56
CA GLN A 106 -13.82 13.29 1.66
C GLN A 106 -12.36 13.05 1.23
N PHE A 107 -12.06 13.06 -0.06
CA PHE A 107 -10.73 12.77 -0.59
C PHE A 107 -10.00 14.03 -1.02
N GLN A 108 -8.69 14.07 -0.79
CA GLN A 108 -7.83 15.15 -1.29
C GLN A 108 -7.81 15.11 -2.83
N PRO A 109 -8.14 16.23 -3.51
CA PRO A 109 -8.28 16.25 -4.99
C PRO A 109 -7.02 15.82 -5.73
N GLU A 110 -5.84 16.13 -5.19
CA GLU A 110 -4.54 15.75 -5.76
C GLU A 110 -4.40 14.23 -5.85
N PHE A 111 -4.64 13.51 -4.76
CA PHE A 111 -4.55 12.05 -4.75
C PHE A 111 -5.66 11.38 -5.57
N LEU A 112 -6.86 11.95 -5.60
CA LEU A 112 -7.89 11.50 -6.53
C LEU A 112 -7.42 11.58 -7.99
N SER A 113 -6.78 12.69 -8.36
CA SER A 113 -6.25 12.90 -9.73
C SER A 113 -5.17 11.88 -10.06
N ILE A 114 -4.19 11.70 -9.17
CA ILE A 114 -3.07 10.76 -9.35
C ILE A 114 -3.61 9.32 -9.51
N VAL A 115 -4.47 8.88 -8.57
CA VAL A 115 -5.00 7.51 -8.60
C VAL A 115 -5.88 7.26 -9.81
N ARG A 116 -6.76 8.20 -10.18
CA ARG A 116 -7.59 8.07 -11.39
C ARG A 116 -6.73 7.91 -12.65
N LYS A 117 -5.65 8.69 -12.79
CA LYS A 117 -4.71 8.56 -13.92
C LYS A 117 -4.12 7.14 -14.01
N ASN A 118 -3.81 6.54 -12.87
CA ASN A 118 -3.12 5.25 -12.77
C ASN A 118 -4.05 4.04 -12.65
N THR A 119 -5.37 4.25 -12.50
CA THR A 119 -6.33 3.16 -12.27
C THR A 119 -7.56 3.24 -13.18
N THR A 120 -7.55 4.07 -14.23
CA THR A 120 -8.63 4.14 -15.23
C THR A 120 -8.29 3.30 -16.44
N LEU A 121 -9.20 2.41 -16.82
CA LEU A 121 -9.14 1.58 -18.02
C LEU A 121 -10.46 1.70 -18.77
N ASP A 122 -10.41 2.04 -20.06
CA ASP A 122 -11.59 2.20 -20.94
C ASP A 122 -12.67 3.10 -20.31
N GLY A 123 -12.26 4.23 -19.74
CA GLY A 123 -13.14 5.21 -19.08
C GLY A 123 -13.69 4.79 -17.72
N LYS A 124 -13.34 3.59 -17.22
CA LYS A 124 -13.80 3.05 -15.95
C LYS A 124 -12.70 3.15 -14.88
N VAL A 125 -13.04 3.64 -13.71
CA VAL A 125 -12.13 3.79 -12.56
C VAL A 125 -12.13 2.52 -11.72
N TYR A 126 -10.95 2.01 -11.35
CA TYR A 126 -10.81 0.77 -10.58
C TYR A 126 -10.17 0.97 -9.21
N GLY A 127 -9.72 2.18 -8.88
CA GLY A 127 -9.10 2.50 -7.59
C GLY A 127 -9.49 3.86 -7.05
N LEU A 128 -9.57 3.98 -5.71
CA LEU A 128 -9.68 5.23 -4.98
C LEU A 128 -8.48 5.35 -4.03
N PRO A 129 -7.93 6.55 -3.81
CA PRO A 129 -6.78 6.70 -2.92
C PRO A 129 -7.17 6.39 -1.47
N TYR A 130 -6.23 5.78 -0.74
CA TYR A 130 -6.43 5.45 0.67
C TYR A 130 -5.32 6.03 1.55
N LEU A 131 -4.16 5.38 1.52
CA LEU A 131 -2.98 5.79 2.28
C LEU A 131 -1.81 6.06 1.34
N TRP A 132 -0.90 6.89 1.79
CA TRP A 132 0.30 7.21 1.05
C TRP A 132 1.49 7.43 1.97
N GLY A 133 2.67 7.31 1.43
CA GLY A 133 3.93 7.57 2.11
C GLY A 133 5.09 7.48 1.14
N THR A 134 6.29 7.45 1.68
CA THR A 134 7.51 7.49 0.89
C THR A 134 8.53 6.44 1.30
N ASP A 135 9.32 5.99 0.32
CA ASP A 135 10.60 5.31 0.56
C ASP A 135 11.72 6.36 0.47
N GLY A 136 12.56 6.37 1.47
CA GLY A 136 13.71 7.25 1.53
C GLY A 136 14.90 6.59 2.22
N LEU A 137 15.70 7.38 2.93
CA LEU A 137 16.85 6.91 3.67
C LEU A 137 16.64 7.06 5.17
N VAL A 138 17.10 6.08 5.94
CA VAL A 138 17.19 6.16 7.39
C VAL A 138 18.64 6.01 7.80
N VAL A 139 19.13 6.89 8.68
CA VAL A 139 20.52 6.92 9.10
C VAL A 139 20.66 7.27 10.58
N ASN A 140 21.58 6.61 11.27
CA ASN A 140 22.09 7.10 12.54
C ASN A 140 23.08 8.22 12.30
N SER A 141 22.67 9.47 12.48
CA SER A 141 23.40 10.69 12.15
C SER A 141 24.69 10.89 12.94
N LYS A 142 24.84 10.20 14.08
CA LYS A 142 26.09 10.18 14.87
C LYS A 142 27.12 9.22 14.29
N ARG A 143 26.69 8.25 13.48
CA ARG A 143 27.57 7.17 12.97
C ARG A 143 27.88 7.31 11.48
N ALA A 144 26.99 7.95 10.72
CA ALA A 144 27.22 8.22 9.29
C ALA A 144 26.52 9.51 8.85
N LYS A 145 27.06 10.14 7.81
CA LYS A 145 26.40 11.21 7.06
C LYS A 145 26.14 10.69 5.65
N ILE A 146 24.89 10.58 5.27
CA ILE A 146 24.45 10.19 3.94
C ILE A 146 23.47 11.21 3.41
N ALA A 147 23.37 11.36 2.11
CA ALA A 147 22.49 12.31 1.46
C ALA A 147 21.71 11.71 0.28
N ASP A 148 22.18 10.55 -0.23
CA ASP A 148 21.55 9.90 -1.37
C ASP A 148 21.75 8.38 -1.34
N TYR A 149 20.96 7.65 -2.14
CA TYR A 149 20.99 6.17 -2.17
C TYR A 149 22.37 5.56 -2.42
N PRO A 150 23.23 6.10 -3.33
CA PRO A 150 24.58 5.56 -3.53
C PRO A 150 25.48 5.65 -2.31
N ASP A 151 25.17 6.51 -1.34
CA ASP A 151 25.94 6.61 -0.10
C ASP A 151 25.88 5.32 0.72
N LEU A 152 24.85 4.48 0.53
CA LEU A 152 24.75 3.16 1.14
C LEU A 152 25.88 2.22 0.68
N CYS A 153 26.51 2.53 -0.46
CA CYS A 153 27.59 1.76 -1.08
C CYS A 153 29.01 2.27 -0.74
N ARG A 154 29.12 3.25 0.14
CA ARG A 154 30.43 3.81 0.50
C ARG A 154 31.29 2.78 1.24
N PRO A 155 32.62 2.73 0.99
CA PRO A 155 33.53 1.74 1.60
C PRO A 155 33.51 1.75 3.15
N ASP A 156 33.35 2.94 3.77
CA ASP A 156 33.30 3.09 5.25
C ASP A 156 32.04 2.50 5.88
N LEU A 157 31.02 2.20 5.05
CA LEU A 157 29.75 1.57 5.46
C LEU A 157 29.67 0.08 5.12
N LYS A 158 30.80 -0.55 4.75
CA LYS A 158 30.83 -1.99 4.41
C LYS A 158 30.24 -2.84 5.53
N GLY A 159 29.26 -3.69 5.20
CA GLY A 159 28.56 -4.58 6.13
C GLY A 159 27.65 -3.86 7.15
N LYS A 160 27.31 -2.57 6.94
CA LYS A 160 26.55 -1.75 7.90
C LYS A 160 25.31 -1.10 7.31
N THR A 161 24.95 -1.41 6.06
CA THR A 161 23.77 -0.87 5.41
C THR A 161 22.75 -1.97 5.11
N ALA A 162 21.53 -1.59 4.77
CA ALA A 162 20.50 -2.53 4.35
C ALA A 162 19.57 -1.89 3.30
N VAL A 163 19.06 -2.74 2.41
CA VAL A 163 18.03 -2.36 1.44
C VAL A 163 16.99 -3.45 1.33
N ARG A 164 15.78 -3.07 0.93
CA ARG A 164 14.76 -4.03 0.52
C ARG A 164 15.02 -4.41 -0.93
N LEU A 165 15.56 -5.60 -1.17
CA LEU A 165 15.90 -6.04 -2.53
C LEU A 165 14.62 -6.34 -3.33
N LYS A 166 13.94 -5.29 -3.70
CA LYS A 166 12.69 -5.24 -4.46
C LYS A 166 12.72 -4.05 -5.42
N ARG A 167 11.68 -3.92 -6.26
CA ARG A 167 11.49 -2.82 -7.19
C ARG A 167 11.90 -1.42 -6.64
N PRO A 168 11.48 -0.99 -5.42
CA PRO A 168 11.87 0.33 -4.92
C PRO A 168 13.38 0.59 -4.95
N THR A 169 14.19 -0.41 -4.63
CA THR A 169 15.66 -0.26 -4.66
C THR A 169 16.17 -0.03 -6.08
N LEU A 170 15.63 -0.72 -7.10
CA LEU A 170 16.01 -0.49 -8.50
C LEU A 170 15.65 0.94 -8.92
N MET A 171 14.44 1.40 -8.62
CA MET A 171 13.98 2.76 -8.97
C MET A 171 14.82 3.83 -8.27
N ALA A 172 15.08 3.67 -6.97
CA ALA A 172 15.89 4.58 -6.17
C ALA A 172 17.30 4.78 -6.77
N PHE A 173 17.97 3.68 -7.10
CA PHE A 173 19.31 3.73 -7.70
C PHE A 173 19.29 4.24 -9.14
N ALA A 174 18.20 4.07 -9.90
CA ALA A 174 18.04 4.66 -11.22
C ALA A 174 17.91 6.20 -11.13
N PHE A 175 17.05 6.73 -10.27
CA PHE A 175 16.94 8.16 -10.04
C PHE A 175 18.27 8.77 -9.53
N ALA A 176 18.94 8.10 -8.61
CA ALA A 176 20.25 8.52 -8.11
C ALA A 176 21.36 8.48 -9.19
N ALA A 177 21.17 7.72 -10.26
CA ALA A 177 22.03 7.74 -11.44
C ALA A 177 21.63 8.84 -12.45
N GLY A 178 20.68 9.72 -12.11
CA GLY A 178 20.16 10.77 -12.99
C GLY A 178 19.30 10.25 -14.13
N LYS A 179 18.71 9.05 -13.96
CA LYS A 179 17.83 8.43 -14.95
C LYS A 179 16.42 8.33 -14.39
N ASP A 180 15.43 8.71 -15.19
CA ASP A 180 14.03 8.49 -14.87
C ASP A 180 13.58 7.12 -15.45
N PRO A 181 13.44 6.06 -14.62
CA PRO A 181 13.01 4.76 -15.11
C PRO A 181 11.56 4.76 -15.59
N PHE A 182 10.73 5.67 -15.07
CA PHE A 182 9.32 5.76 -15.43
C PHE A 182 9.12 6.32 -16.83
N ALA A 183 10.03 7.19 -17.29
CA ALA A 183 10.03 7.69 -18.66
C ALA A 183 10.29 6.60 -19.70
N LEU A 184 10.88 5.46 -19.28
CA LEU A 184 11.19 4.33 -20.15
C LEU A 184 10.11 3.25 -20.21
N TYR A 185 8.97 3.45 -19.54
CA TYR A 185 7.88 2.46 -19.51
C TYR A 185 7.30 2.11 -20.90
N GLY A 186 7.43 3.00 -21.87
CA GLY A 186 7.05 2.74 -23.24
C GLY A 186 8.11 2.00 -24.08
N ASP A 187 9.32 1.80 -23.56
CA ASP A 187 10.43 1.11 -24.23
C ASP A 187 11.02 0.01 -23.33
N PRO A 188 10.48 -1.22 -23.36
CA PRO A 188 10.95 -2.33 -22.52
C PRO A 188 12.41 -2.68 -22.73
N LYS A 189 13.00 -2.42 -23.91
CA LYS A 189 14.41 -2.67 -24.18
C LYS A 189 15.28 -1.67 -23.44
N ALA A 190 15.05 -0.37 -23.62
CA ALA A 190 15.80 0.67 -22.92
C ALA A 190 15.60 0.57 -21.38
N TYR A 191 14.40 0.20 -20.94
CA TYR A 191 14.12 -0.08 -19.54
C TYR A 191 14.96 -1.25 -19.01
N GLY A 192 15.03 -2.37 -19.76
CA GLY A 192 15.83 -3.53 -19.41
C GLY A 192 17.32 -3.21 -19.33
N GLU A 193 17.86 -2.46 -20.29
CA GLU A 193 19.26 -2.01 -20.29
C GLU A 193 19.56 -1.13 -19.06
N LEU A 194 18.65 -0.24 -18.67
CA LEU A 194 18.80 0.54 -17.44
C LEU A 194 18.78 -0.35 -16.20
N MET A 195 17.83 -1.28 -16.10
CA MET A 195 17.73 -2.19 -14.95
C MET A 195 18.96 -3.07 -14.83
N ASP A 196 19.56 -3.53 -15.94
CA ASP A 196 20.82 -4.28 -15.94
C ASP A 196 22.00 -3.46 -15.41
N GLN A 197 22.10 -2.18 -15.81
CA GLN A 197 23.10 -1.27 -15.28
C GLN A 197 22.95 -1.04 -13.77
N ILE A 198 21.72 -0.89 -13.30
CA ILE A 198 21.43 -0.73 -11.86
C ILE A 198 21.73 -2.03 -11.11
N GLY A 199 21.38 -3.18 -11.67
CA GLY A 199 21.71 -4.49 -11.11
C GLY A 199 23.21 -4.67 -10.92
N ALA A 200 24.03 -4.30 -11.92
CA ALA A 200 25.49 -4.34 -11.83
C ALA A 200 26.03 -3.44 -10.70
N LYS A 201 25.48 -2.23 -10.52
CA LYS A 201 25.83 -1.34 -9.40
C LYS A 201 25.48 -1.95 -8.05
N LEU A 202 24.30 -2.57 -7.91
CA LEU A 202 23.87 -3.22 -6.68
C LEU A 202 24.74 -4.45 -6.35
N ILE A 203 25.16 -5.21 -7.34
CA ILE A 203 26.14 -6.32 -7.17
C ILE A 203 27.46 -5.78 -6.65
N ALA A 204 28.02 -4.75 -7.26
CA ALA A 204 29.27 -4.13 -6.81
C ALA A 204 29.17 -3.56 -5.37
N CYS A 205 27.97 -3.18 -4.96
CA CYS A 205 27.66 -2.64 -3.63
C CYS A 205 27.29 -3.72 -2.61
N LYS A 206 27.12 -4.98 -3.02
CA LYS A 206 26.52 -6.03 -2.18
C LYS A 206 27.23 -6.23 -0.85
N ALA A 207 28.56 -6.13 -0.82
CA ALA A 207 29.37 -6.24 0.39
C ALA A 207 29.09 -5.16 1.45
N ASN A 208 28.39 -4.07 1.07
CA ASN A 208 27.97 -3.02 2.00
C ASN A 208 26.72 -3.42 2.78
N PHE A 209 25.89 -4.26 2.17
CA PHE A 209 24.63 -4.66 2.81
C PHE A 209 24.90 -5.74 3.86
N LYS A 210 24.51 -5.46 5.10
CA LYS A 210 24.48 -6.43 6.20
C LYS A 210 23.50 -7.55 5.89
N PHE A 211 22.33 -7.16 5.34
CA PHE A 211 21.29 -8.07 4.86
C PHE A 211 20.37 -7.35 3.86
N PHE A 212 19.65 -8.14 3.08
CA PHE A 212 18.44 -7.73 2.39
C PHE A 212 17.25 -8.03 3.28
N TYR A 213 16.37 -7.07 3.51
CA TYR A 213 15.21 -7.27 4.38
C TYR A 213 13.90 -7.41 3.58
N ASP A 214 12.97 -8.21 4.08
CA ASP A 214 11.64 -8.39 3.51
C ASP A 214 10.55 -7.75 4.38
N ASN A 215 10.72 -7.70 5.68
CA ASN A 215 9.77 -7.10 6.62
C ASN A 215 10.40 -5.93 7.41
N LYS A 216 9.53 -5.03 7.87
CA LYS A 216 9.91 -3.83 8.62
C LYS A 216 10.70 -4.16 9.89
N ASP A 217 10.27 -5.16 10.65
CA ASP A 217 10.81 -5.44 11.99
C ASP A 217 12.27 -5.91 11.93
N GLN A 218 12.65 -6.68 10.90
CA GLN A 218 14.05 -7.07 10.70
C GLN A 218 14.96 -5.83 10.60
N LEU A 219 14.56 -4.84 9.80
CA LEU A 219 15.34 -3.62 9.66
C LEU A 219 15.30 -2.75 10.90
N LEU A 220 14.13 -2.60 11.56
CA LEU A 220 14.04 -1.87 12.83
C LEU A 220 15.00 -2.44 13.87
N ASN A 221 15.05 -3.77 14.00
CA ASN A 221 15.94 -4.44 14.95
C ASN A 221 17.42 -4.26 14.59
N GLY A 222 17.78 -4.35 13.30
CA GLY A 222 19.16 -4.08 12.85
C GLY A 222 19.62 -2.64 13.13
N MET A 223 18.72 -1.66 13.01
CA MET A 223 19.01 -0.26 13.35
C MET A 223 19.10 -0.04 14.87
N ARG A 224 18.20 -0.65 15.66
CA ARG A 224 18.20 -0.57 17.12
C ARG A 224 19.47 -1.19 17.74
N SER A 225 19.89 -2.33 17.24
CA SER A 225 21.12 -3.01 17.69
C SER A 225 22.39 -2.27 17.23
N GLY A 226 22.27 -1.40 16.23
CA GLY A 226 23.41 -0.71 15.61
C GLY A 226 24.22 -1.57 14.65
N GLU A 227 23.76 -2.77 14.30
CA GLU A 227 24.34 -3.56 13.21
C GLU A 227 24.18 -2.87 11.86
N VAL A 228 23.02 -2.21 11.65
CA VAL A 228 22.74 -1.35 10.50
C VAL A 228 22.85 0.10 10.94
N VAL A 229 23.61 0.89 10.19
CA VAL A 229 23.85 2.30 10.44
C VAL A 229 23.02 3.18 9.52
N ALA A 230 22.79 2.72 8.29
CA ALA A 230 21.97 3.40 7.30
C ALA A 230 21.24 2.39 6.40
N ALA A 231 20.05 2.76 5.94
CA ALA A 231 19.25 1.89 5.08
C ALA A 231 18.30 2.70 4.20
N MET A 232 17.87 2.10 3.09
CA MET A 232 16.68 2.54 2.39
C MET A 232 15.46 1.98 3.14
N MET A 233 14.46 2.83 3.45
CA MET A 233 13.30 2.42 4.23
C MET A 233 12.09 3.33 3.99
N TRP A 234 10.90 2.84 4.32
CA TRP A 234 9.70 3.66 4.44
C TRP A 234 9.84 4.73 5.53
N ASP A 235 9.28 5.88 5.31
CA ASP A 235 9.17 7.00 6.26
C ASP A 235 8.63 6.55 7.62
N THR A 236 7.58 5.73 7.63
CA THR A 236 6.94 5.20 8.85
C THR A 236 7.93 4.48 9.77
N GLY A 237 8.83 3.66 9.19
CA GLY A 237 9.85 2.96 9.96
C GLY A 237 10.92 3.90 10.49
N GLY A 238 11.37 4.84 9.64
CA GLY A 238 12.33 5.88 10.03
C GLY A 238 11.81 6.74 11.17
N TRP A 239 10.55 7.14 11.12
CA TRP A 239 9.93 7.94 12.19
C TRP A 239 9.67 7.14 13.47
N THR A 240 9.40 5.85 13.36
CA THR A 240 9.33 4.96 14.53
C THR A 240 10.69 4.92 15.25
N LEU A 241 11.76 4.68 14.52
CA LEU A 241 13.12 4.69 15.07
C LEU A 241 13.53 6.03 15.67
N ASN A 242 13.16 7.14 15.00
CA ASN A 242 13.45 8.49 15.47
C ASN A 242 12.76 8.79 16.82
N ARG A 243 11.54 8.29 17.04
CA ARG A 243 10.85 8.44 18.33
C ARG A 243 11.57 7.70 19.47
N GLU A 244 12.22 6.58 19.16
CA GLU A 244 12.98 5.77 20.11
C GLU A 244 14.39 6.33 20.34
N ASN A 245 15.02 6.81 19.27
CA ASN A 245 16.36 7.37 19.27
C ASN A 245 16.44 8.55 18.30
N PRO A 246 16.50 9.81 18.80
CA PRO A 246 16.56 11.02 17.96
C PRO A 246 17.76 11.11 17.03
N ASP A 247 18.83 10.34 17.29
CA ASP A 247 20.00 10.30 16.41
C ASP A 247 19.69 9.52 15.10
N ILE A 248 18.63 8.72 15.06
CA ILE A 248 18.17 8.03 13.86
C ILE A 248 17.17 8.94 13.14
N GLN A 249 17.48 9.29 11.91
CA GLN A 249 16.71 10.25 11.12
C GLN A 249 16.25 9.63 9.80
N PHE A 250 15.02 9.95 9.39
CA PHE A 250 14.54 9.75 8.03
C PHE A 250 14.99 10.94 7.18
N ILE A 251 15.54 10.67 6.02
CA ILE A 251 16.06 11.66 5.08
C ILE A 251 15.41 11.46 3.72
N VAL A 252 14.89 12.53 3.14
CA VAL A 252 14.54 12.57 1.71
C VAL A 252 15.85 12.62 0.92
N PRO A 253 16.11 11.62 0.06
CA PRO A 253 17.35 11.58 -0.72
C PRO A 253 17.43 12.77 -1.69
N ARG A 254 18.66 13.18 -2.02
CA ARG A 254 18.88 14.27 -2.98
C ARG A 254 18.25 13.98 -4.34
N SER A 255 18.29 12.73 -4.78
CA SER A 255 17.67 12.27 -6.02
C SER A 255 16.14 12.10 -5.92
N GLY A 256 15.54 12.38 -4.78
CA GLY A 256 14.10 12.28 -4.50
C GLY A 256 13.71 11.01 -3.77
N ALA A 257 12.62 11.09 -3.02
CA ALA A 257 11.97 9.93 -2.41
C ALA A 257 11.04 9.24 -3.41
N LEU A 258 10.73 7.97 -3.19
CA LEU A 258 9.75 7.24 -3.99
C LEU A 258 8.39 7.27 -3.28
N GLY A 259 7.36 7.77 -3.96
CA GLY A 259 6.01 7.88 -3.40
C GLY A 259 5.13 6.70 -3.75
N TRP A 260 4.57 6.05 -2.74
CA TRP A 260 3.58 5.01 -2.93
C TRP A 260 2.18 5.51 -2.53
N LEU A 261 1.17 5.01 -3.22
CA LEU A 261 -0.24 5.27 -2.97
C LEU A 261 -0.99 3.94 -2.96
N ASP A 262 -1.53 3.58 -1.82
CA ASP A 262 -2.39 2.42 -1.69
C ASP A 262 -3.86 2.84 -1.85
N THR A 263 -4.66 1.91 -2.32
CA THR A 263 -5.99 2.21 -2.84
C THR A 263 -7.06 1.34 -2.22
N TYR A 264 -8.30 1.73 -2.44
CA TYR A 264 -9.46 0.85 -2.38
C TYR A 264 -9.78 0.36 -3.79
N ALA A 265 -9.89 -0.94 -3.97
CA ALA A 265 -10.33 -1.58 -5.20
C ALA A 265 -11.37 -2.66 -4.90
N LEU A 266 -12.38 -2.81 -5.75
CA LEU A 266 -13.40 -3.84 -5.58
C LEU A 266 -13.01 -5.08 -6.40
N PRO A 267 -12.81 -6.25 -5.77
CA PRO A 267 -12.60 -7.52 -6.47
C PRO A 267 -13.78 -7.87 -7.38
N ALA A 268 -13.48 -8.43 -8.56
CA ALA A 268 -14.46 -8.64 -9.63
C ALA A 268 -15.68 -9.47 -9.21
N ARG A 269 -15.47 -10.45 -8.35
CA ARG A 269 -16.54 -11.35 -7.84
C ARG A 269 -16.88 -11.11 -6.37
N GLY A 270 -16.53 -9.94 -5.81
CA GLY A 270 -17.02 -9.49 -4.50
C GLY A 270 -18.54 -9.39 -4.50
N ARG A 271 -19.19 -9.72 -3.39
CA ARG A 271 -20.65 -9.81 -3.29
C ARG A 271 -21.28 -8.72 -2.43
N HIS A 272 -20.46 -8.01 -1.62
CA HIS A 272 -20.93 -7.07 -0.63
C HIS A 272 -20.51 -5.63 -0.95
N ASP A 273 -20.76 -5.17 -2.19
CA ASP A 273 -20.36 -3.84 -2.67
C ASP A 273 -20.92 -2.71 -1.78
N THR A 274 -22.17 -2.83 -1.31
CA THR A 274 -22.77 -1.83 -0.40
C THR A 274 -21.97 -1.71 0.89
N ALA A 275 -21.52 -2.83 1.47
CA ALA A 275 -20.67 -2.84 2.65
C ALA A 275 -19.28 -2.27 2.37
N ALA A 276 -18.71 -2.56 1.18
CA ALA A 276 -17.43 -2.01 0.76
C ALA A 276 -17.48 -0.47 0.61
N TYR A 277 -18.51 0.07 -0.03
CA TYR A 277 -18.69 1.53 -0.13
C TYR A 277 -18.98 2.18 1.23
N ALA A 278 -19.75 1.52 2.10
CA ALA A 278 -19.96 1.99 3.46
C ALA A 278 -18.64 2.08 4.23
N TRP A 279 -17.75 1.07 4.10
CA TRP A 279 -16.42 1.07 4.70
C TRP A 279 -15.53 2.17 4.15
N ILE A 280 -15.48 2.36 2.83
CA ILE A 280 -14.72 3.44 2.19
C ILE A 280 -15.15 4.79 2.76
N ASN A 281 -16.45 5.10 2.72
CA ASN A 281 -16.98 6.37 3.24
C ASN A 281 -16.79 6.54 4.75
N PHE A 282 -16.80 5.45 5.52
CA PHE A 282 -16.56 5.46 6.96
C PHE A 282 -15.09 5.76 7.28
N THR A 283 -14.16 5.10 6.63
CA THR A 283 -12.73 5.22 6.89
C THR A 283 -12.14 6.54 6.37
N MET A 284 -12.76 7.17 5.37
CA MET A 284 -12.36 8.46 4.84
C MET A 284 -12.92 9.67 5.62
N ARG A 285 -13.70 9.45 6.68
CA ARG A 285 -14.01 10.53 7.62
C ARG A 285 -12.74 10.97 8.34
N PRO A 286 -12.48 12.28 8.53
CA PRO A 286 -11.23 12.79 9.10
C PRO A 286 -10.81 12.12 10.41
N GLU A 287 -11.75 11.90 11.34
CA GLU A 287 -11.51 11.27 12.64
C GLU A 287 -11.10 9.80 12.51
N ASN A 288 -11.70 9.04 11.58
CA ASN A 288 -11.37 7.64 11.34
C ASN A 288 -10.06 7.53 10.56
N ALA A 289 -9.84 8.38 9.57
CA ALA A 289 -8.58 8.49 8.84
C ALA A 289 -7.41 8.81 9.77
N ALA A 290 -7.59 9.70 10.76
CA ALA A 290 -6.57 10.01 11.76
C ALA A 290 -6.23 8.80 12.65
N ARG A 291 -7.21 7.95 12.99
CA ARG A 291 -6.98 6.69 13.75
C ARG A 291 -6.16 5.71 12.93
N ILE A 292 -6.43 5.60 11.61
CA ILE A 292 -5.65 4.76 10.70
C ILE A 292 -4.21 5.28 10.60
N VAL A 293 -4.04 6.58 10.38
CA VAL A 293 -2.72 7.24 10.37
C VAL A 293 -1.93 6.95 11.64
N LYS A 294 -2.59 6.99 12.80
CA LYS A 294 -1.96 6.64 14.08
C LYS A 294 -1.51 5.17 14.14
N SER A 295 -2.30 4.25 13.58
CA SER A 295 -1.99 2.82 13.54
C SER A 295 -0.81 2.52 12.61
N VAL A 296 -0.85 3.05 11.40
CA VAL A 296 0.14 2.80 10.34
C VAL A 296 1.40 3.65 10.52
N GLY A 297 1.24 4.89 11.00
CA GLY A 297 2.31 5.90 11.05
C GLY A 297 2.56 6.58 9.69
N SER A 298 1.65 6.42 8.73
CA SER A 298 1.71 6.98 7.36
C SER A 298 0.69 8.10 7.18
N PHE A 299 0.36 8.47 5.96
CA PHE A 299 -0.60 9.55 5.67
C PHE A 299 -1.86 9.02 5.00
N SER A 300 -2.99 9.71 5.24
CA SER A 300 -4.25 9.42 4.58
C SER A 300 -4.49 10.37 3.41
N ALA A 301 -5.12 9.84 2.37
CA ALA A 301 -5.67 10.65 1.28
C ALA A 301 -6.99 11.36 1.66
N ALA A 302 -7.46 11.22 2.91
CA ALA A 302 -8.65 11.93 3.39
C ALA A 302 -8.36 13.42 3.65
N VAL A 303 -9.33 14.28 3.32
CA VAL A 303 -9.27 15.71 3.66
C VAL A 303 -9.34 15.92 5.18
N ASN A 304 -8.85 17.05 5.65
CA ASN A 304 -8.96 17.49 7.05
C ASN A 304 -8.41 16.50 8.10
N THR A 305 -7.60 15.55 7.70
CA THR A 305 -6.94 14.59 8.61
C THR A 305 -5.78 15.25 9.37
N ALA A 306 -5.03 16.13 8.71
CA ALA A 306 -3.81 16.74 9.25
C ALA A 306 -3.98 17.42 10.62
N PRO A 307 -5.08 18.16 10.96
CA PRO A 307 -5.26 18.73 12.30
C PRO A 307 -5.34 17.67 13.40
N LEU A 308 -5.83 16.47 13.09
CA LEU A 308 -6.11 15.37 14.03
C LEU A 308 -4.94 14.40 14.23
N VAL A 309 -3.88 14.55 13.43
CA VAL A 309 -2.70 13.69 13.48
C VAL A 309 -1.77 14.13 14.63
N ASP A 310 -1.04 13.16 15.19
CA ASP A 310 -0.03 13.39 16.23
C ASP A 310 0.92 14.53 15.84
N PRO A 311 1.11 15.54 16.71
CA PRO A 311 2.01 16.68 16.46
C PRO A 311 3.45 16.26 16.12
N ARG A 312 3.94 15.14 16.68
CA ARG A 312 5.28 14.62 16.38
C ARG A 312 5.37 14.12 14.94
N LEU A 313 4.34 13.41 14.45
CA LEU A 313 4.32 12.94 13.06
C LEU A 313 4.30 14.13 12.09
N LYS A 314 3.55 15.19 12.42
CA LYS A 314 3.56 16.45 11.64
C LYS A 314 4.94 17.09 11.62
N ALA A 315 5.61 17.17 12.76
CA ALA A 315 6.96 17.74 12.87
C ALA A 315 7.99 16.92 12.06
N GLN A 316 7.91 15.59 12.14
CA GLN A 316 8.77 14.67 11.37
C GLN A 316 8.55 14.83 9.86
N PHE A 317 7.29 14.95 9.43
CA PHE A 317 6.97 15.19 8.03
C PHE A 317 7.48 16.57 7.56
N ALA A 318 7.22 17.63 8.32
CA ALA A 318 7.69 18.96 7.98
C ALA A 318 9.22 19.08 7.94
N ALA A 319 9.93 18.32 8.75
CA ALA A 319 11.40 18.23 8.71
C ALA A 319 11.90 17.50 7.45
N ALA A 320 11.21 16.45 7.03
CA ALA A 320 11.56 15.67 5.84
C ALA A 320 11.16 16.42 4.53
N PHE A 321 10.01 17.07 4.53
CA PHE A 321 9.44 17.78 3.38
C PHE A 321 9.16 19.27 3.74
N PRO A 322 10.17 20.14 3.76
CA PRO A 322 10.00 21.54 4.08
C PRO A 322 8.97 22.20 3.17
N ASN A 323 8.11 23.05 3.74
CA ASN A 323 7.01 23.73 3.05
C ASN A 323 5.99 22.79 2.36
N ASN A 324 5.89 21.54 2.80
CA ASN A 324 5.08 20.49 2.16
C ASN A 324 5.42 20.29 0.68
N ASP A 325 6.70 20.44 0.33
CA ASP A 325 7.15 20.31 -1.06
C ASP A 325 7.22 18.82 -1.47
N LEU A 326 6.12 18.36 -2.08
CA LEU A 326 6.01 16.98 -2.59
C LEU A 326 6.65 16.80 -3.97
N ARG A 327 7.27 17.84 -4.57
CA ARG A 327 7.96 17.75 -5.87
C ARG A 327 9.21 16.87 -5.82
N ALA A 328 9.77 16.68 -4.63
CA ALA A 328 10.87 15.76 -4.39
C ALA A 328 10.42 14.28 -4.30
N ILE A 329 9.17 13.98 -4.62
CA ILE A 329 8.62 12.63 -4.59
C ILE A 329 8.36 12.14 -6.02
N HIS A 330 8.97 11.01 -6.36
CA HIS A 330 8.70 10.27 -7.59
C HIS A 330 7.55 9.29 -7.34
N TRP A 331 6.33 9.67 -7.72
CA TRP A 331 5.15 8.82 -7.57
C TRP A 331 5.19 7.66 -8.56
N TYR A 332 4.95 6.43 -8.08
CA TYR A 332 4.89 5.25 -8.93
C TYR A 332 3.71 5.35 -9.92
N PRO A 333 3.97 5.38 -11.24
CA PRO A 333 2.92 5.24 -12.24
C PRO A 333 2.50 3.77 -12.38
N ALA A 334 1.37 3.55 -13.06
CA ALA A 334 0.93 2.21 -13.41
C ALA A 334 2.02 1.45 -14.18
N ILE A 335 2.33 0.23 -13.74
CA ILE A 335 3.36 -0.61 -14.35
C ILE A 335 2.82 -1.22 -15.64
N PRO A 336 3.48 -1.05 -16.79
CA PRO A 336 3.18 -1.80 -17.99
C PRO A 336 3.44 -3.30 -17.82
N PRO A 337 2.64 -4.17 -18.48
CA PRO A 337 2.90 -5.60 -18.50
C PRO A 337 4.32 -5.94 -18.99
N GLY A 338 4.94 -6.96 -18.40
CA GLY A 338 6.26 -7.45 -18.77
C GLY A 338 7.45 -6.75 -18.11
N LEU A 339 7.28 -5.55 -17.54
CA LEU A 339 8.38 -4.86 -16.88
C LEU A 339 8.74 -5.49 -15.53
N GLU A 340 7.76 -6.06 -14.83
CA GLU A 340 8.00 -6.73 -13.55
C GLU A 340 8.88 -7.98 -13.71
N GLU A 341 8.77 -8.70 -14.83
CA GLU A 341 9.65 -9.84 -15.16
C GLU A 341 11.08 -9.39 -15.43
N ILE A 342 11.28 -8.20 -16.05
CA ILE A 342 12.60 -7.61 -16.23
C ILE A 342 13.23 -7.29 -14.87
N GLU A 343 12.48 -6.61 -14.00
CA GLU A 343 12.90 -6.28 -12.63
C GLU A 343 13.25 -7.55 -11.84
N GLY A 344 12.37 -8.56 -11.90
CA GLY A 344 12.55 -9.84 -11.20
C GLY A 344 13.86 -10.52 -11.57
N ARG A 345 14.15 -10.64 -12.87
CA ARG A 345 15.43 -11.24 -13.33
C ARG A 345 16.67 -10.48 -12.83
N VAL A 346 16.60 -9.16 -12.77
CA VAL A 346 17.70 -8.33 -12.25
C VAL A 346 17.88 -8.53 -10.74
N LEU A 347 16.79 -8.52 -9.99
CA LEU A 347 16.81 -8.73 -8.54
C LEU A 347 17.34 -10.12 -8.16
N ASP A 348 16.94 -11.16 -8.93
CA ASP A 348 17.44 -12.52 -8.74
C ASP A 348 18.96 -12.61 -8.99
N ARG A 349 19.47 -11.94 -10.01
CA ARG A 349 20.93 -11.87 -10.25
C ARG A 349 21.65 -11.14 -9.11
N VAL A 350 21.12 -10.04 -8.61
CA VAL A 350 21.72 -9.32 -7.46
C VAL A 350 21.72 -10.23 -6.23
N LYS A 351 20.64 -10.98 -6.01
CA LYS A 351 20.54 -11.91 -4.89
C LYS A 351 21.53 -13.06 -5.00
N ALA A 352 21.70 -13.63 -6.19
CA ALA A 352 22.55 -14.78 -6.46
C ALA A 352 24.04 -14.45 -6.60
N ALA A 353 24.43 -13.20 -6.85
CA ALA A 353 25.84 -12.81 -6.94
C ALA A 353 26.58 -13.07 -5.62
N ASP A 354 27.87 -13.43 -5.67
CA ASP A 354 28.75 -13.68 -4.52
C ASP A 354 29.21 -12.38 -3.83
#